data_c04e2ae8e73b3b6225924c82db35af47
#
_entry.id   c04e2ae8e73b3b6225924c82db35af47
#
_cell.length_a   1.000
_cell.length_b   1.000
_cell.length_c   1.000
_cell.angle_alpha   90.00
_cell.angle_beta   90.00
_cell.angle_gamma   90.00
#
_symmetry.space_group_name_H-M   'P 1'
#
loop_
_entity.id
_entity.type
_entity.pdbx_description
1 polymer ?
#
loop_
_entity_poly.entity_id
_entity_poly.type
_entity_poly.pdbx_seq_one_letter_code
_entity_poly.pdbx_strand_id
1 'polypeptide(L)'
;MKIAPGIHRIGDNSMINAYLVEEAGEVTIIDAGVSGFYKDIDRELAAMGRSPADVRALVLTHGHTDHIGFAERLRRERQIPVSVHEADAALARGEVPNPAKGFGPVKVGPLLGFLWFSALHGGLRTPKLQHVATFGDGATLEVPGSPRVILTPGHTPGSAALHVATLGALFIGDALATYAVTTGARGPQVAPFTADAAQAVESLARLDAISADLVLPGHGDPWTGGVQEAIRQVRQRHDSRS
;
A
#
# COMPACT_ATOMS: atom_id res chain seq x y z
N MET A 1 12.22 -6.76 6.39
CA MET A 1 11.84 -7.32 7.72
C MET A 1 10.73 -8.37 7.56
N LYS A 2 10.91 -9.57 8.11
CA LYS A 2 9.88 -10.62 8.06
C LYS A 2 8.65 -10.22 8.89
N ILE A 3 7.45 -10.34 8.30
CA ILE A 3 6.16 -10.09 8.95
C ILE A 3 5.47 -11.41 9.29
N ALA A 4 5.41 -12.32 8.33
CA ALA A 4 4.82 -13.65 8.45
C ALA A 4 5.53 -14.63 7.51
N PRO A 5 5.26 -15.94 7.57
CA PRO A 5 5.71 -16.85 6.53
C PRO A 5 5.27 -16.36 5.15
N GLY A 6 6.19 -16.27 4.20
CA GLY A 6 5.93 -15.78 2.85
C GLY A 6 5.72 -14.25 2.71
N ILE A 7 5.76 -13.48 3.81
CA ILE A 7 5.55 -12.02 3.75
C ILE A 7 6.69 -11.27 4.42
N HIS A 8 7.34 -10.38 3.67
CA HIS A 8 8.33 -9.43 4.19
C HIS A 8 7.94 -7.99 3.89
N ARG A 9 8.34 -7.06 4.76
CA ARG A 9 8.24 -5.63 4.54
C ARG A 9 9.60 -5.10 4.07
N ILE A 10 9.58 -4.29 3.02
CA ILE A 10 10.76 -3.56 2.56
C ILE A 10 10.95 -2.35 3.50
N GLY A 11 12.16 -2.17 3.98
CA GLY A 11 12.46 -1.15 4.98
C GLY A 11 12.15 -1.58 6.41
N ASP A 12 12.55 -0.76 7.37
CA ASP A 12 12.42 -1.01 8.81
C ASP A 12 11.78 0.20 9.49
N ASN A 13 10.58 0.53 9.07
CA ASN A 13 9.86 1.70 9.56
C ASN A 13 8.34 1.49 9.51
N SER A 14 7.59 2.34 10.21
CA SER A 14 6.13 2.38 10.16
C SER A 14 5.59 3.59 9.40
N MET A 15 6.45 4.35 8.70
CA MET A 15 6.02 5.56 7.98
C MET A 15 5.40 5.23 6.64
N ILE A 16 6.08 4.40 5.83
CA ILE A 16 5.66 4.00 4.47
C ILE A 16 6.02 2.53 4.31
N ASN A 17 5.09 1.74 3.81
CA ASN A 17 5.26 0.31 3.63
C ASN A 17 5.26 -0.10 2.16
N ALA A 18 6.08 -1.08 1.85
CA ALA A 18 6.03 -1.90 0.66
C ALA A 18 6.32 -3.35 1.07
N TYR A 19 5.76 -4.32 0.38
CA TYR A 19 5.80 -5.71 0.83
C TYR A 19 6.29 -6.64 -0.27
N LEU A 20 6.90 -7.76 0.14
CA LEU A 20 7.22 -8.90 -0.70
C LEU A 20 6.30 -10.05 -0.30
N VAL A 21 5.65 -10.66 -1.28
CA VAL A 21 4.79 -11.84 -1.12
C VAL A 21 5.42 -12.99 -1.91
N GLU A 22 5.77 -14.06 -1.21
CA GLU A 22 6.39 -15.24 -1.81
C GLU A 22 5.37 -16.37 -1.90
N GLU A 23 5.29 -16.99 -3.08
CA GLU A 23 4.57 -18.23 -3.31
C GLU A 23 5.34 -19.09 -4.32
N ALA A 24 5.52 -20.36 -4.00
CA ALA A 24 6.17 -21.38 -4.87
C ALA A 24 7.57 -20.98 -5.39
N GLY A 25 8.32 -20.19 -4.63
CA GLY A 25 9.65 -19.74 -4.99
C GLY A 25 9.69 -18.44 -5.78
N GLU A 26 8.56 -17.86 -6.12
CA GLU A 26 8.44 -16.61 -6.87
C GLU A 26 7.87 -15.50 -5.98
N VAL A 27 8.09 -14.25 -6.36
CA VAL A 27 7.78 -13.08 -5.52
C VAL A 27 6.97 -12.04 -6.28
N THR A 28 5.91 -11.57 -5.65
CA THR A 28 5.21 -10.33 -6.01
C THR A 28 5.60 -9.23 -5.03
N ILE A 29 5.89 -8.05 -5.55
CA ILE A 29 6.03 -6.83 -4.73
C ILE A 29 4.68 -6.14 -4.67
N ILE A 30 4.25 -5.71 -3.47
CA ILE A 30 3.04 -4.90 -3.27
C ILE A 30 3.46 -3.53 -2.79
N ASP A 31 3.11 -2.52 -3.55
CA ASP A 31 3.54 -1.14 -3.48
C ASP A 31 5.06 -0.94 -3.62
N ALA A 32 5.46 0.28 -3.94
CA ALA A 32 6.84 0.64 -4.22
C ALA A 32 7.38 1.74 -3.28
N GLY A 33 6.66 2.05 -2.21
CA GLY A 33 7.10 2.99 -1.20
C GLY A 33 7.69 4.28 -1.79
N VAL A 34 8.80 4.71 -1.24
CA VAL A 34 9.61 5.82 -1.76
C VAL A 34 10.82 5.30 -2.56
N SER A 35 11.39 6.14 -3.41
CA SER A 35 12.45 5.73 -4.35
C SER A 35 13.69 5.15 -3.67
N GLY A 36 14.01 5.58 -2.47
CA GLY A 36 15.14 5.07 -1.68
C GLY A 36 15.01 3.63 -1.22
N PHE A 37 13.79 3.07 -1.18
CA PHE A 37 13.57 1.67 -0.80
C PHE A 37 14.07 0.67 -1.85
N TYR A 38 14.33 1.12 -3.06
CA TYR A 38 14.88 0.27 -4.12
C TYR A 38 16.15 -0.48 -3.70
N LYS A 39 17.03 0.17 -2.93
CA LYS A 39 18.29 -0.42 -2.42
C LYS A 39 18.08 -1.56 -1.42
N ASP A 40 16.91 -1.60 -0.80
CA ASP A 40 16.59 -2.57 0.26
C ASP A 40 15.94 -3.85 -0.29
N ILE A 41 15.49 -3.84 -1.56
CA ILE A 41 14.78 -4.97 -2.19
C ILE A 41 15.65 -6.24 -2.14
N ASP A 42 16.88 -6.17 -2.59
CA ASP A 42 17.76 -7.34 -2.72
C ASP A 42 18.12 -7.93 -1.35
N ARG A 43 18.29 -7.09 -0.34
CA ARG A 43 18.50 -7.52 1.04
C ARG A 43 17.28 -8.28 1.58
N GLU A 44 16.07 -7.79 1.34
CA GLU A 44 14.85 -8.44 1.82
C GLU A 44 14.54 -9.72 1.04
N LEU A 45 14.82 -9.75 -0.27
CA LEU A 45 14.75 -10.99 -1.07
C LEU A 45 15.72 -12.06 -0.53
N ALA A 46 16.98 -11.68 -0.29
CA ALA A 46 17.97 -12.60 0.29
C ALA A 46 17.55 -13.13 1.67
N ALA A 47 16.92 -12.29 2.51
CA ALA A 47 16.37 -12.69 3.80
C ALA A 47 15.20 -13.69 3.69
N MET A 48 14.54 -13.74 2.51
CA MET A 48 13.52 -14.74 2.18
C MET A 48 14.12 -16.00 1.52
N GLY A 49 15.44 -16.03 1.27
CA GLY A 49 16.08 -17.06 0.44
C GLY A 49 15.76 -16.93 -1.04
N ARG A 50 15.47 -15.71 -1.50
CA ARG A 50 15.10 -15.38 -2.88
C ARG A 50 16.14 -14.42 -3.51
N SER A 51 16.03 -14.26 -4.81
CA SER A 51 16.88 -13.39 -5.63
C SER A 51 16.05 -12.40 -6.45
N PRO A 52 16.66 -11.37 -7.03
CA PRO A 52 15.97 -10.48 -7.96
C PRO A 52 15.35 -11.20 -9.17
N ALA A 53 15.88 -12.35 -9.57
CA ALA A 53 15.35 -13.15 -10.68
C ALA A 53 14.02 -13.86 -10.34
N ASP A 54 13.67 -13.95 -9.06
CA ASP A 54 12.44 -14.58 -8.60
C ASP A 54 11.25 -13.60 -8.58
N VAL A 55 11.50 -12.29 -8.75
CA VAL A 55 10.45 -11.27 -8.78
C VAL A 55 9.70 -11.33 -10.11
N ARG A 56 8.37 -11.49 -10.04
CA ARG A 56 7.49 -11.61 -11.21
C ARG A 56 6.65 -10.37 -11.50
N ALA A 57 6.25 -9.64 -10.47
CA ALA A 57 5.36 -8.50 -10.62
C ALA A 57 5.55 -7.47 -9.51
N LEU A 58 5.15 -6.23 -9.81
CA LEU A 58 4.84 -5.19 -8.83
C LEU A 58 3.36 -4.83 -9.00
N VAL A 59 2.58 -4.96 -7.93
CA VAL A 59 1.17 -4.61 -7.89
C VAL A 59 0.99 -3.42 -6.94
N LEU A 60 0.39 -2.34 -7.43
CA LEU A 60 0.15 -1.14 -6.65
C LEU A 60 -1.28 -1.17 -6.08
N THR A 61 -1.41 -0.82 -4.80
CA THR A 61 -2.70 -0.64 -4.15
C THR A 61 -3.40 0.63 -4.66
N HIS A 62 -2.63 1.68 -4.97
CA HIS A 62 -3.11 2.95 -5.53
C HIS A 62 -1.97 3.79 -6.12
N GLY A 63 -2.29 4.94 -6.71
CA GLY A 63 -1.36 5.75 -7.51
C GLY A 63 -0.63 6.88 -6.80
N HIS A 64 -0.63 6.98 -5.45
CA HIS A 64 0.09 8.03 -4.74
C HIS A 64 1.61 7.89 -4.81
N THR A 65 2.30 9.01 -4.69
CA THR A 65 3.75 9.13 -4.91
C THR A 65 4.60 8.31 -3.96
N ASP A 66 4.13 8.07 -2.75
CA ASP A 66 4.77 7.25 -1.72
C ASP A 66 4.41 5.76 -1.80
N HIS A 67 3.65 5.38 -2.82
CA HIS A 67 3.36 3.98 -3.19
C HIS A 67 3.95 3.59 -4.54
N ILE A 68 4.33 4.56 -5.39
CA ILE A 68 4.94 4.30 -6.70
C ILE A 68 6.45 4.58 -6.73
N GLY A 69 7.08 4.90 -5.61
CA GLY A 69 8.40 5.50 -5.50
C GLY A 69 9.51 4.86 -6.31
N PHE A 70 9.72 3.55 -6.22
CA PHE A 70 10.72 2.86 -7.02
C PHE A 70 10.14 2.09 -8.22
N ALA A 71 8.83 2.17 -8.48
CA ALA A 71 8.15 1.35 -9.47
C ALA A 71 8.71 1.53 -10.89
N GLU A 72 8.89 2.77 -11.35
CA GLU A 72 9.44 3.04 -12.70
C GLU A 72 10.88 2.54 -12.83
N ARG A 73 11.68 2.65 -11.77
CA ARG A 73 13.04 2.14 -11.77
C ARG A 73 13.06 0.62 -11.87
N LEU A 74 12.24 -0.08 -11.10
CA LEU A 74 12.11 -1.53 -11.13
C LEU A 74 11.67 -2.01 -12.51
N ARG A 75 10.65 -1.35 -13.09
CA ARG A 75 10.14 -1.63 -14.45
C ARG A 75 11.24 -1.51 -15.50
N ARG A 76 12.03 -0.42 -15.45
CA ARG A 76 13.07 -0.15 -16.45
C ARG A 76 14.32 -1.01 -16.29
N GLU A 77 14.83 -1.14 -15.06
CA GLU A 77 16.13 -1.79 -14.80
C GLU A 77 15.99 -3.31 -14.73
N ARG A 78 14.84 -3.82 -14.24
CA ARG A 78 14.63 -5.26 -14.05
C ARG A 78 13.55 -5.85 -14.96
N GLN A 79 12.92 -5.04 -15.79
CA GLN A 79 11.85 -5.45 -16.73
C GLN A 79 10.65 -6.10 -16.00
N ILE A 80 10.40 -5.73 -14.75
CA ILE A 80 9.28 -6.25 -13.95
C ILE A 80 8.00 -5.50 -14.37
N PRO A 81 6.92 -6.22 -14.71
CA PRO A 81 5.63 -5.59 -15.00
C PRO A 81 5.07 -4.92 -13.75
N VAL A 82 4.49 -3.73 -13.94
CA VAL A 82 3.82 -2.95 -12.90
C VAL A 82 2.35 -2.83 -13.24
N SER A 83 1.47 -3.06 -12.26
CA SER A 83 0.03 -2.94 -12.45
C SER A 83 -0.63 -2.14 -11.34
N VAL A 84 -1.75 -1.49 -11.65
CA VAL A 84 -2.57 -0.70 -10.73
C VAL A 84 -4.04 -0.81 -11.15
N HIS A 85 -4.98 -0.51 -10.24
CA HIS A 85 -6.39 -0.43 -10.64
C HIS A 85 -6.60 0.63 -11.75
N GLU A 86 -7.45 0.33 -12.74
CA GLU A 86 -7.66 1.18 -13.92
C GLU A 86 -8.00 2.63 -13.59
N ALA A 87 -8.76 2.87 -12.52
CA ALA A 87 -9.16 4.20 -12.08
C ALA A 87 -7.99 5.05 -11.54
N ASP A 88 -6.86 4.42 -11.17
CA ASP A 88 -5.66 5.11 -10.69
C ASP A 88 -4.51 5.14 -11.71
N ALA A 89 -4.70 4.56 -12.88
CA ALA A 89 -3.64 4.49 -13.89
C ALA A 89 -3.14 5.90 -14.31
N ALA A 90 -4.05 6.84 -14.50
CA ALA A 90 -3.72 8.23 -14.83
C ALA A 90 -2.98 8.94 -13.69
N LEU A 91 -3.37 8.67 -12.42
CA LEU A 91 -2.71 9.19 -11.23
C LEU A 91 -1.27 8.65 -11.13
N ALA A 92 -1.08 7.35 -11.29
CA ALA A 92 0.23 6.70 -11.25
C ALA A 92 1.17 7.20 -12.36
N ARG A 93 0.64 7.53 -13.54
CA ARG A 93 1.39 8.18 -14.63
C ARG A 93 1.55 9.69 -14.42
N GLY A 94 0.88 10.25 -13.39
CA GLY A 94 0.88 11.68 -13.09
C GLY A 94 0.28 12.55 -14.18
N GLU A 95 -0.68 12.02 -14.90
CA GLU A 95 -1.49 12.71 -15.89
C GLU A 95 -2.61 13.53 -15.25
N VAL A 96 -2.97 13.16 -14.01
CA VAL A 96 -3.95 13.89 -13.18
C VAL A 96 -3.31 14.27 -11.83
N PRO A 97 -3.75 15.37 -11.21
CA PRO A 97 -3.25 15.75 -9.89
C PRO A 97 -3.74 14.78 -8.81
N ASN A 98 -3.05 14.81 -7.65
CA ASN A 98 -3.51 14.11 -6.46
C ASN A 98 -4.93 14.58 -6.08
N PRO A 99 -5.91 13.68 -5.93
CA PRO A 99 -7.29 14.05 -5.61
C PRO A 99 -7.49 14.57 -4.18
N ALA A 100 -6.53 14.35 -3.27
CA ALA A 100 -6.61 14.83 -1.90
C ALA A 100 -6.66 16.36 -1.83
N LYS A 101 -7.67 16.90 -1.11
CA LYS A 101 -7.91 18.35 -0.98
C LYS A 101 -7.15 18.99 0.19
N GLY A 102 -6.24 18.24 0.84
CA GLY A 102 -5.48 18.73 1.99
C GLY A 102 -4.87 17.58 2.81
N PHE A 103 -4.30 17.95 3.95
CA PHE A 103 -3.60 17.01 4.84
C PHE A 103 -4.52 16.33 5.86
N GLY A 104 -5.78 16.77 5.98
CA GLY A 104 -6.62 16.43 7.11
C GLY A 104 -6.11 17.04 8.42
N PRO A 105 -6.42 16.46 9.59
CA PRO A 105 -5.85 16.90 10.87
C PRO A 105 -4.32 16.79 10.89
N VAL A 106 -3.65 17.81 11.44
CA VAL A 106 -2.18 17.93 11.45
C VAL A 106 -1.67 18.23 12.85
N LYS A 107 -0.59 17.54 13.26
CA LYS A 107 0.28 17.93 14.36
C LYS A 107 1.68 18.18 13.82
N VAL A 108 2.31 19.29 14.21
CA VAL A 108 3.59 19.75 13.64
C VAL A 108 4.69 18.70 13.73
N GLY A 109 4.89 18.10 14.91
CA GLY A 109 5.96 17.11 15.12
C GLY A 109 5.88 15.91 14.19
N PRO A 110 4.76 15.15 14.17
CA PRO A 110 4.58 14.00 13.27
C PRO A 110 4.71 14.37 11.81
N LEU A 111 4.11 15.47 11.36
CA LEU A 111 4.22 15.91 9.97
C LEU A 111 5.68 16.23 9.59
N LEU A 112 6.40 16.98 10.42
CA LEU A 112 7.82 17.25 10.16
C LEU A 112 8.65 15.97 10.14
N GLY A 113 8.36 15.02 11.02
CA GLY A 113 8.99 13.69 11.02
C GLY A 113 8.76 12.93 9.71
N PHE A 114 7.52 12.93 9.20
CA PHE A 114 7.18 12.31 7.93
C PHE A 114 7.86 13.00 6.74
N LEU A 115 7.85 14.34 6.70
CA LEU A 115 8.53 15.10 5.65
C LEU A 115 10.03 14.86 5.66
N TRP A 116 10.64 14.82 6.85
CA TRP A 116 12.07 14.52 7.02
C TRP A 116 12.40 13.10 6.55
N PHE A 117 11.59 12.11 6.98
CA PHE A 117 11.72 10.73 6.52
C PHE A 117 11.63 10.65 4.99
N SER A 118 10.62 11.27 4.40
CA SER A 118 10.41 11.29 2.95
C SER A 118 11.59 11.94 2.22
N ALA A 119 12.12 13.06 2.74
CA ALA A 119 13.27 13.72 2.17
C ALA A 119 14.53 12.83 2.16
N LEU A 120 14.83 12.17 3.29
CA LEU A 120 15.98 11.27 3.42
C LEU A 120 15.88 10.03 2.54
N HIS A 121 14.67 9.55 2.25
CA HIS A 121 14.43 8.34 1.48
C HIS A 121 13.99 8.60 0.04
N GLY A 122 14.15 9.84 -0.45
CA GLY A 122 13.88 10.19 -1.85
C GLY A 122 12.39 10.36 -2.20
N GLY A 123 11.53 10.56 -1.20
CA GLY A 123 10.09 10.76 -1.40
C GLY A 123 9.71 12.12 -1.99
N LEU A 124 10.65 13.12 -2.03
CA LEU A 124 10.39 14.44 -2.61
C LEU A 124 10.41 14.44 -4.15
N ARG A 125 10.96 13.41 -4.78
CA ARG A 125 11.07 13.27 -6.23
C ARG A 125 10.71 11.86 -6.63
N THR A 126 9.42 11.58 -6.73
CA THR A 126 8.95 10.27 -7.19
C THR A 126 8.85 10.26 -8.71
N PRO A 127 9.59 9.37 -9.40
CA PRO A 127 9.44 9.19 -10.84
C PRO A 127 8.04 8.67 -11.15
N LYS A 128 7.40 9.27 -12.14
CA LYS A 128 6.09 8.83 -12.63
C LYS A 128 6.25 7.59 -13.50
N LEU A 129 5.28 6.71 -13.48
CA LEU A 129 5.24 5.54 -14.34
C LEU A 129 4.99 5.96 -15.81
N GLN A 130 5.84 5.52 -16.72
CA GLN A 130 5.60 5.72 -18.15
C GLN A 130 4.60 4.71 -18.71
N HIS A 131 4.66 3.47 -18.21
CA HIS A 131 3.76 2.39 -18.59
C HIS A 131 3.32 1.63 -17.35
N VAL A 132 2.04 1.36 -17.24
CA VAL A 132 1.43 0.56 -16.17
C VAL A 132 0.30 -0.27 -16.77
N ALA A 133 0.27 -1.56 -16.46
CA ALA A 133 -0.86 -2.43 -16.76
C ALA A 133 -2.01 -2.13 -15.80
N THR A 134 -3.23 -2.45 -16.20
CA THR A 134 -4.40 -2.21 -15.36
C THR A 134 -5.14 -3.48 -15.04
N PHE A 135 -5.80 -3.47 -13.89
CA PHE A 135 -6.74 -4.49 -13.46
C PHE A 135 -8.03 -3.83 -12.97
N GLY A 136 -9.12 -4.58 -12.99
CA GLY A 136 -10.42 -4.14 -12.48
C GLY A 136 -10.76 -4.78 -11.13
N ASP A 137 -11.88 -4.32 -10.57
CA ASP A 137 -12.45 -4.85 -9.32
C ASP A 137 -12.83 -6.34 -9.48
N GLY A 138 -12.61 -7.12 -8.43
CA GLY A 138 -12.93 -8.54 -8.38
C GLY A 138 -11.96 -9.47 -9.12
N ALA A 139 -10.99 -8.92 -9.86
CA ALA A 139 -9.98 -9.72 -10.56
C ALA A 139 -9.12 -10.52 -9.56
N THR A 140 -8.76 -11.74 -9.93
CA THR A 140 -7.65 -12.48 -9.30
C THR A 140 -6.43 -12.32 -10.22
N LEU A 141 -5.35 -11.77 -9.69
CA LEU A 141 -4.16 -11.49 -10.49
C LEU A 141 -3.32 -12.76 -10.65
N GLU A 142 -2.88 -13.02 -11.87
CA GLU A 142 -2.01 -14.18 -12.20
C GLU A 142 -0.54 -13.85 -11.86
N VAL A 143 -0.27 -13.63 -10.58
CA VAL A 143 1.06 -13.35 -10.01
C VAL A 143 1.22 -14.15 -8.72
N PRO A 144 2.45 -14.40 -8.24
CA PRO A 144 2.68 -15.08 -6.96
C PRO A 144 1.82 -14.51 -5.83
N GLY A 145 1.15 -15.39 -5.07
CA GLY A 145 0.16 -15.04 -4.05
C GLY A 145 -1.26 -14.91 -4.58
N SER A 146 -1.46 -14.90 -5.90
CA SER A 146 -2.77 -14.83 -6.58
C SER A 146 -3.76 -13.87 -5.90
N PRO A 147 -3.38 -12.60 -5.64
CA PRO A 147 -4.20 -11.69 -4.87
C PRO A 147 -5.52 -11.37 -5.58
N ARG A 148 -6.63 -11.47 -4.84
CA ARG A 148 -7.92 -10.99 -5.30
C ARG A 148 -8.03 -9.49 -5.04
N VAL A 149 -8.37 -8.75 -6.07
CA VAL A 149 -8.58 -7.30 -6.02
C VAL A 149 -9.95 -6.99 -5.44
N ILE A 150 -10.02 -6.07 -4.50
CA ILE A 150 -11.25 -5.53 -3.93
C ILE A 150 -11.13 -4.02 -3.96
N LEU A 151 -11.89 -3.36 -4.84
CA LEU A 151 -11.87 -1.91 -4.95
C LEU A 151 -12.42 -1.28 -3.68
N THR A 152 -11.63 -0.39 -3.06
CA THR A 152 -11.96 0.34 -1.81
C THR A 152 -11.76 1.85 -2.02
N PRO A 153 -12.60 2.50 -2.85
CA PRO A 153 -12.41 3.89 -3.22
C PRO A 153 -12.65 4.84 -2.05
N GLY A 154 -12.09 6.04 -2.18
CA GLY A 154 -12.22 7.11 -1.19
C GLY A 154 -10.87 7.74 -0.85
N HIS A 155 -9.83 6.95 -0.60
CA HIS A 155 -8.47 7.49 -0.50
C HIS A 155 -8.02 8.02 -1.87
N THR A 156 -8.10 7.18 -2.90
CA THR A 156 -8.12 7.55 -4.31
C THR A 156 -9.29 6.86 -5.01
N PRO A 157 -9.66 7.24 -6.24
CA PRO A 157 -10.69 6.55 -7.00
C PRO A 157 -10.39 5.08 -7.28
N GLY A 158 -9.11 4.73 -7.42
CA GLY A 158 -8.63 3.38 -7.74
C GLY A 158 -7.98 2.65 -6.55
N SER A 159 -8.12 3.16 -5.33
CA SER A 159 -7.64 2.44 -4.14
C SER A 159 -8.22 1.04 -4.08
N ALA A 160 -7.36 0.03 -3.99
CA ALA A 160 -7.76 -1.37 -3.99
C ALA A 160 -7.02 -2.14 -2.89
N ALA A 161 -7.78 -2.94 -2.15
CA ALA A 161 -7.22 -3.94 -1.26
C ALA A 161 -6.90 -5.23 -2.05
N LEU A 162 -5.82 -5.90 -1.68
CA LEU A 162 -5.32 -7.11 -2.33
C LEU A 162 -5.36 -8.26 -1.32
N HIS A 163 -6.31 -9.18 -1.49
CA HIS A 163 -6.51 -10.31 -0.58
C HIS A 163 -5.75 -11.54 -1.05
N VAL A 164 -4.77 -11.99 -0.28
CA VAL A 164 -4.02 -13.23 -0.46
C VAL A 164 -4.55 -14.26 0.53
N ALA A 165 -5.56 -15.01 0.09
CA ALA A 165 -6.30 -15.93 0.95
C ALA A 165 -5.43 -17.07 1.52
N THR A 166 -4.48 -17.57 0.74
CA THR A 166 -3.54 -18.65 1.15
C THR A 166 -2.65 -18.24 2.32
N LEU A 167 -2.42 -16.93 2.51
CA LEU A 167 -1.62 -16.38 3.60
C LEU A 167 -2.47 -15.73 4.70
N GLY A 168 -3.81 -15.75 4.59
CA GLY A 168 -4.70 -15.04 5.51
C GLY A 168 -4.40 -13.54 5.60
N ALA A 169 -3.92 -12.94 4.52
CA ALA A 169 -3.39 -11.59 4.49
C ALA A 169 -4.18 -10.66 3.56
N LEU A 170 -4.43 -9.43 4.03
CA LEU A 170 -5.06 -8.37 3.27
C LEU A 170 -4.11 -7.17 3.21
N PHE A 171 -3.55 -6.89 2.03
CA PHE A 171 -2.81 -5.67 1.75
C PHE A 171 -3.82 -4.57 1.42
N ILE A 172 -4.07 -3.72 2.40
CA ILE A 172 -5.20 -2.79 2.34
C ILE A 172 -4.80 -1.41 1.78
N GLY A 173 -3.50 -1.18 1.54
CA GLY A 173 -3.00 0.13 1.13
C GLY A 173 -3.45 1.21 2.11
N ASP A 174 -3.99 2.28 1.57
CA ASP A 174 -4.45 3.44 2.33
C ASP A 174 -5.99 3.53 2.44
N ALA A 175 -6.72 2.44 2.14
CA ALA A 175 -8.13 2.36 2.52
C ALA A 175 -8.30 2.50 4.05
N LEU A 176 -7.30 2.05 4.83
CA LEU A 176 -7.07 2.43 6.21
C LEU A 176 -5.56 2.45 6.52
N ALA A 177 -5.18 3.22 7.54
CA ALA A 177 -3.82 3.23 8.08
C ALA A 177 -3.83 2.84 9.56
N THR A 178 -2.73 2.24 10.05
CA THR A 178 -2.51 1.98 11.47
C THR A 178 -1.62 3.02 12.14
N TYR A 179 -1.08 3.95 11.34
CA TYR A 179 -0.36 5.13 11.80
C TYR A 179 -0.70 6.33 10.91
N ALA A 180 -1.20 7.40 11.52
CA ALA A 180 -1.44 8.65 10.80
C ALA A 180 -0.17 9.50 10.80
N VAL A 181 0.53 9.56 9.68
CA VAL A 181 1.79 10.30 9.52
C VAL A 181 1.65 11.81 9.78
N THR A 182 0.44 12.36 9.66
CA THR A 182 0.14 13.78 9.92
C THR A 182 -0.10 14.10 11.40
N THR A 183 -0.58 13.15 12.20
CA THR A 183 -0.97 13.38 13.59
C THR A 183 -0.20 12.55 14.61
N GLY A 184 0.48 11.48 14.17
CA GLY A 184 1.11 10.47 15.02
C GLY A 184 0.12 9.52 15.71
N ALA A 185 -1.16 9.56 15.36
CA ALA A 185 -2.18 8.67 15.93
C ALA A 185 -1.93 7.22 15.48
N ARG A 186 -2.07 6.26 16.42
CA ARG A 186 -1.87 4.83 16.19
C ARG A 186 -3.18 4.05 16.21
N GLY A 187 -3.16 2.88 15.58
CA GLY A 187 -4.30 1.97 15.41
C GLY A 187 -5.16 2.32 14.19
N PRO A 188 -6.05 1.39 13.77
CA PRO A 188 -6.85 1.52 12.55
C PRO A 188 -7.65 2.82 12.50
N GLN A 189 -7.51 3.56 11.39
CA GLN A 189 -8.15 4.84 11.15
C GLN A 189 -8.15 5.17 9.66
N VAL A 190 -8.94 6.15 9.23
CA VAL A 190 -8.85 6.70 7.87
C VAL A 190 -7.44 7.23 7.63
N ALA A 191 -6.85 6.87 6.51
CA ALA A 191 -5.50 7.30 6.15
C ALA A 191 -5.43 8.82 5.94
N PRO A 192 -4.29 9.48 6.25
CA PRO A 192 -4.06 10.86 5.85
C PRO A 192 -4.14 11.02 4.33
N PHE A 193 -4.36 12.25 3.85
CA PHE A 193 -4.46 12.58 2.41
C PHE A 193 -5.59 11.86 1.67
N THR A 194 -6.59 11.34 2.37
CA THR A 194 -7.79 10.74 1.78
C THR A 194 -8.64 11.81 1.08
N ALA A 195 -9.01 11.56 -0.18
CA ALA A 195 -9.79 12.49 -1.00
C ALA A 195 -11.23 12.65 -0.51
N ASP A 196 -11.86 11.53 -0.13
CA ASP A 196 -13.22 11.45 0.40
C ASP A 196 -13.26 10.45 1.56
N ALA A 197 -13.26 10.97 2.79
CA ALA A 197 -13.24 10.15 3.99
C ALA A 197 -14.54 9.36 4.21
N ALA A 198 -15.68 9.92 3.82
CA ALA A 198 -16.97 9.24 3.94
C ALA A 198 -17.02 8.04 3.00
N GLN A 199 -16.64 8.24 1.72
CA GLN A 199 -16.54 7.15 0.75
C GLN A 199 -15.52 6.08 1.17
N ALA A 200 -14.36 6.48 1.73
CA ALA A 200 -13.35 5.54 2.22
C ALA A 200 -13.92 4.63 3.31
N VAL A 201 -14.65 5.19 4.28
CA VAL A 201 -15.28 4.41 5.36
C VAL A 201 -16.42 3.53 4.83
N GLU A 202 -17.26 4.04 3.92
CA GLU A 202 -18.34 3.28 3.29
C GLU A 202 -17.78 2.09 2.49
N SER A 203 -16.72 2.30 1.72
CA SER A 203 -16.12 1.28 0.87
C SER A 203 -15.55 0.09 1.65
N LEU A 204 -15.21 0.26 2.94
CA LEU A 204 -14.75 -0.83 3.81
C LEU A 204 -15.82 -1.92 4.01
N ALA A 205 -17.10 -1.64 3.77
CA ALA A 205 -18.15 -2.66 3.79
C ALA A 205 -17.91 -3.78 2.75
N ARG A 206 -17.17 -3.50 1.69
CA ARG A 206 -16.79 -4.49 0.68
C ARG A 206 -15.85 -5.59 1.22
N LEU A 207 -15.24 -5.31 2.38
CA LEU A 207 -14.33 -6.24 3.08
C LEU A 207 -15.02 -7.03 4.19
N ASP A 208 -16.31 -6.80 4.47
CA ASP A 208 -17.03 -7.43 5.59
C ASP A 208 -17.02 -8.98 5.48
N ALA A 209 -17.01 -9.54 4.27
CA ALA A 209 -16.96 -10.98 4.01
C ALA A 209 -15.52 -11.54 3.87
N ILE A 210 -14.49 -10.71 4.00
CA ILE A 210 -13.10 -11.13 3.85
C ILE A 210 -12.58 -11.69 5.16
N SER A 211 -12.08 -12.92 5.13
CA SER A 211 -11.37 -13.53 6.26
C SER A 211 -9.88 -13.31 6.09
N ALA A 212 -9.32 -12.40 6.90
CA ALA A 212 -7.88 -12.16 6.98
C ALA A 212 -7.51 -11.75 8.40
N ASP A 213 -6.61 -12.48 9.02
CA ASP A 213 -6.10 -12.19 10.36
C ASP A 213 -5.04 -11.09 10.33
N LEU A 214 -4.33 -10.99 9.20
CA LEU A 214 -3.24 -10.03 8.98
C LEU A 214 -3.67 -8.94 7.99
N VAL A 215 -3.72 -7.70 8.47
CA VAL A 215 -3.99 -6.52 7.65
C VAL A 215 -2.71 -5.70 7.50
N LEU A 216 -2.34 -5.41 6.27
CA LEU A 216 -1.07 -4.81 5.87
C LEU A 216 -1.31 -3.44 5.21
N PRO A 217 -1.23 -2.35 5.99
CA PRO A 217 -1.50 -1.00 5.49
C PRO A 217 -0.30 -0.38 4.78
N GLY A 218 -0.55 0.69 4.00
CA GLY A 218 0.50 1.53 3.44
C GLY A 218 1.27 2.34 4.49
N HIS A 219 0.60 2.70 5.60
CA HIS A 219 1.20 3.44 6.70
C HIS A 219 0.90 2.80 8.05
N GLY A 220 1.94 2.60 8.85
CA GLY A 220 1.86 2.00 10.18
C GLY A 220 2.28 0.54 10.24
N ASP A 221 2.20 -0.03 11.42
CA ASP A 221 2.56 -1.42 11.63
C ASP A 221 1.45 -2.38 11.16
N PRO A 222 1.81 -3.61 10.74
CA PRO A 222 0.84 -4.65 10.46
C PRO A 222 -0.15 -4.82 11.62
N TRP A 223 -1.42 -5.05 11.27
CA TRP A 223 -2.49 -5.27 12.24
C TRP A 223 -2.87 -6.76 12.26
N THR A 224 -2.81 -7.37 13.44
CA THR A 224 -3.05 -8.80 13.65
C THR A 224 -4.39 -9.10 14.35
N GLY A 225 -5.23 -8.08 14.52
CA GLY A 225 -6.56 -8.20 15.14
C GLY A 225 -7.68 -8.59 14.19
N GLY A 226 -7.35 -8.99 12.95
CA GLY A 226 -8.31 -9.30 11.92
C GLY A 226 -8.92 -8.07 11.23
N VAL A 227 -9.44 -8.28 10.02
CA VAL A 227 -9.95 -7.20 9.17
C VAL A 227 -11.22 -6.58 9.74
N GLN A 228 -12.16 -7.36 10.29
CA GLN A 228 -13.42 -6.86 10.84
C GLN A 228 -13.20 -5.94 12.04
N GLU A 229 -12.25 -6.29 12.92
CA GLU A 229 -11.91 -5.44 14.07
C GLU A 229 -11.24 -4.15 13.62
N ALA A 230 -10.36 -4.20 12.61
CA ALA A 230 -9.77 -3.01 12.02
C ALA A 230 -10.84 -2.06 11.46
N ILE A 231 -11.79 -2.59 10.69
CA ILE A 231 -12.90 -1.81 10.12
C ILE A 231 -13.76 -1.20 11.21
N ARG A 232 -14.10 -1.99 12.24
CA ARG A 232 -14.89 -1.49 13.38
C ARG A 232 -14.24 -0.28 14.04
N GLN A 233 -12.92 -0.33 14.25
CA GLN A 233 -12.18 0.80 14.84
C GLN A 233 -12.17 2.03 13.94
N VAL A 234 -12.00 1.84 12.62
CA VAL A 234 -12.07 2.96 11.65
C VAL A 234 -13.42 3.65 11.74
N ARG A 235 -14.53 2.89 11.66
CA ARG A 235 -15.90 3.42 11.75
C ARG A 235 -16.13 4.18 13.05
N GLN A 236 -15.78 3.60 14.20
CA GLN A 236 -15.92 4.27 15.50
C GLN A 236 -15.16 5.60 15.60
N ARG A 237 -13.93 5.64 15.07
CA ARG A 237 -13.12 6.87 15.08
C ARG A 237 -13.65 7.91 14.11
N HIS A 238 -14.22 7.50 13.00
CA HIS A 238 -14.84 8.41 12.04
C HIS A 238 -16.08 9.07 12.64
N ASP A 239 -17.00 8.27 13.19
CA ASP A 239 -18.25 8.74 13.80
C ASP A 239 -17.99 9.68 14.99
N SER A 240 -16.93 9.43 15.77
CA SER A 240 -16.57 10.30 16.89
C SER A 240 -15.99 11.67 16.51
N ARG A 241 -15.71 11.89 15.21
CA ARG A 241 -15.15 13.15 14.67
C ARG A 241 -16.12 13.92 13.79
N SER A 242 -17.20 13.26 13.36
CA SER A 242 -18.33 13.87 12.63
C SER A 242 -19.30 14.54 13.59
#